data_960b403a58535f925201c7b055868a3d
#
_entry.id   960b403a58535f925201c7b055868a3d
#
_cell.length_a   1.000
_cell.length_b   1.000
_cell.length_c   1.000
_cell.angle_alpha   90.00
_cell.angle_beta   90.00
_cell.angle_gamma   90.00
#
_symmetry.space_group_name_H-M   'P 1'
#
loop_
_entity.id
_entity.type
_entity.pdbx_description
1 polymer ?
#
loop_
_entity_poly.entity_id
_entity_poly.type
_entity_poly.pdbx_seq_one_letter_code
_entity_poly.pdbx_strand_id
1 'polypeptide(L)'
;EMQRSLVGSEMCIRDSPWTTDGFYYSSQDKPSKHPYYYAGLYYLQEPSAMLPAQILPVAENDTVLDTCAAPGGKSTKLATKLNHTGLLISNDISSSRCQGLLKNIELFGCDNAWITSEDLTNMEKYYPETFDKILVDAPCSGEGMFRKEPDLIKSWIEKDDTFYPPIQKNILNAAVSMLKPGGSIVYSTCTFSIHENEEVIQAVLDQHSDLHLMPIEKVEGMKPGINMEECVRLYPHKIKGEGHFVALLSKDGESKHKKIKLEPSDTIDDCVTDFLRLVKLNKGTI
;
A
#
# COMPACT_ATOMS: atom_id res chain seq x y z
N GLU A 1 6.42 6.79 19.44
CA GLU A 1 5.18 7.51 19.01
C GLU A 1 4.71 6.89 17.70
N MET A 2 3.51 6.35 17.67
CA MET A 2 2.89 5.75 16.49
C MET A 2 1.65 6.56 16.11
N GLN A 3 1.32 6.58 14.85
CA GLN A 3 0.25 7.38 14.31
C GLN A 3 -1.06 6.58 14.21
N ARG A 4 -2.21 7.24 14.37
CA ARG A 4 -3.55 6.66 14.26
C ARG A 4 -4.22 7.15 12.99
N SER A 5 -4.96 6.27 12.33
CA SER A 5 -6.03 6.64 11.42
C SER A 5 -7.35 6.54 12.19
N LEU A 6 -8.07 7.65 12.35
CA LEU A 6 -9.41 7.71 12.94
C LEU A 6 -10.36 8.22 11.87
N VAL A 7 -11.32 7.40 11.48
CA VAL A 7 -12.45 7.84 10.67
C VAL A 7 -13.50 8.43 11.59
N GLY A 8 -13.75 9.74 11.46
CA GLY A 8 -15.02 10.32 11.94
C GLY A 8 -15.06 10.97 13.32
N SER A 9 -14.05 11.72 13.80
CA SER A 9 -14.30 12.67 14.89
C SER A 9 -13.77 14.06 14.56
N GLU A 10 -14.65 15.05 14.61
CA GLU A 10 -14.33 16.48 14.35
C GLU A 10 -13.48 17.13 15.45
N MET A 11 -13.10 16.42 16.49
CA MET A 11 -12.39 16.95 17.67
C MET A 11 -10.91 16.60 17.75
N CYS A 12 -10.33 15.91 16.77
CA CYS A 12 -8.90 15.60 16.77
C CYS A 12 -8.15 16.60 15.90
N ILE A 13 -7.23 17.35 16.47
CA ILE A 13 -6.26 18.15 15.74
C ILE A 13 -5.45 17.21 14.87
N ARG A 14 -5.47 17.43 13.56
CA ARG A 14 -4.64 16.66 12.60
C ARG A 14 -3.19 17.00 12.87
N ASP A 15 -2.42 16.03 13.33
CA ASP A 15 -1.03 16.26 13.71
C ASP A 15 -0.04 15.88 12.59
N SER A 16 -0.48 15.07 11.61
CA SER A 16 0.38 14.66 10.53
C SER A 16 0.29 15.61 9.34
N PRO A 17 1.40 16.20 8.90
CA PRO A 17 1.38 17.12 7.77
C PRO A 17 1.15 16.45 6.41
N TRP A 18 1.31 15.12 6.29
CA TRP A 18 1.22 14.39 5.02
C TRP A 18 0.06 13.40 4.90
N THR A 19 -0.78 13.28 5.92
CA THR A 19 -2.01 12.50 5.84
C THR A 19 -3.20 13.27 6.36
N THR A 20 -4.38 13.03 5.76
CA THR A 20 -5.62 13.72 6.15
C THR A 20 -6.29 13.10 7.38
N ASP A 21 -5.92 11.89 7.74
CA ASP A 21 -6.55 11.05 8.77
C ASP A 21 -5.53 10.39 9.72
N GLY A 22 -4.32 10.97 9.80
CA GLY A 22 -3.26 10.53 10.68
C GLY A 22 -3.11 11.39 11.92
N PHE A 23 -2.99 10.74 13.10
CA PHE A 23 -2.89 11.41 14.40
C PHE A 23 -1.73 10.82 15.20
N TYR A 24 -0.96 11.67 15.87
CA TYR A 24 0.02 11.22 16.86
C TYR A 24 -0.67 10.98 18.20
N TYR A 25 -0.16 10.05 18.97
CA TYR A 25 -0.62 9.78 20.32
C TYR A 25 0.56 9.75 21.30
N SER A 26 0.28 10.02 22.58
CA SER A 26 1.28 9.97 23.64
C SER A 26 1.73 8.54 23.92
N SER A 27 2.99 8.36 24.33
CA SER A 27 3.50 7.06 24.81
C SER A 27 2.76 6.53 26.05
N GLN A 28 2.06 7.41 26.80
CA GLN A 28 1.21 7.02 27.95
C GLN A 28 -0.11 6.44 27.51
N ASP A 29 -0.60 6.82 26.31
CA ASP A 29 -1.79 6.23 25.72
C ASP A 29 -1.44 4.78 25.31
N LYS A 30 -2.32 3.86 25.60
CA LYS A 30 -2.17 2.44 25.21
C LYS A 30 -3.20 2.10 24.14
N PRO A 31 -3.10 2.68 22.92
CA PRO A 31 -4.14 2.55 21.91
C PRO A 31 -4.42 1.09 21.51
N SER A 32 -3.39 0.23 21.50
CA SER A 32 -3.57 -1.20 21.24
C SER A 32 -4.40 -1.96 22.27
N LYS A 33 -4.67 -1.34 23.43
CA LYS A 33 -5.53 -1.91 24.50
C LYS A 33 -6.94 -1.30 24.52
N HIS A 34 -7.20 -0.29 23.68
CA HIS A 34 -8.48 0.39 23.64
C HIS A 34 -9.52 -0.46 22.88
N PRO A 35 -10.78 -0.53 23.32
CA PRO A 35 -11.83 -1.30 22.63
C PRO A 35 -11.99 -0.93 21.15
N TYR A 36 -11.80 0.32 20.77
CA TYR A 36 -11.88 0.79 19.38
C TYR A 36 -10.80 0.21 18.48
N TYR A 37 -9.63 -0.18 19.02
CA TYR A 37 -8.63 -0.90 18.27
C TYR A 37 -9.15 -2.28 17.85
N TYR A 38 -9.79 -2.99 18.76
CA TYR A 38 -10.40 -4.29 18.49
C TYR A 38 -11.68 -4.21 17.64
N ALA A 39 -12.29 -3.03 17.60
CA ALA A 39 -13.41 -2.74 16.70
C ALA A 39 -12.98 -2.26 15.30
N GLY A 40 -11.69 -2.26 15.00
CA GLY A 40 -11.17 -1.86 13.69
C GLY A 40 -11.31 -0.37 13.35
N LEU A 41 -11.53 0.51 14.36
CA LEU A 41 -11.77 1.94 14.11
C LEU A 41 -10.50 2.74 13.81
N TYR A 42 -9.33 2.19 14.01
CA TYR A 42 -8.05 2.79 13.64
C TYR A 42 -6.93 1.76 13.55
N TYR A 43 -5.99 2.00 12.66
CA TYR A 43 -4.77 1.21 12.49
C TYR A 43 -3.59 1.92 13.17
N LEU A 44 -2.71 1.15 13.84
CA LEU A 44 -1.47 1.66 14.42
C LEU A 44 -0.34 1.50 13.43
N GLN A 45 0.15 2.59 12.89
CA GLN A 45 1.17 2.58 11.85
C GLN A 45 2.30 3.57 12.17
N GLU A 46 3.48 3.28 11.66
CA GLU A 46 4.62 4.18 11.66
C GLU A 46 4.28 5.40 10.79
N PRO A 47 4.53 6.64 11.24
CA PRO A 47 4.10 7.84 10.55
C PRO A 47 4.56 7.96 9.10
N SER A 48 5.84 7.69 8.79
CA SER A 48 6.36 7.79 7.42
C SER A 48 5.79 6.72 6.51
N ALA A 49 5.46 5.53 7.04
CA ALA A 49 4.85 4.42 6.29
C ALA A 49 3.40 4.69 5.84
N MET A 50 2.76 5.76 6.32
CA MET A 50 1.43 6.16 5.87
C MET A 50 1.45 6.89 4.51
N LEU A 51 2.57 7.53 4.17
CA LEU A 51 2.69 8.37 2.99
C LEU A 51 2.44 7.62 1.68
N PRO A 52 3.01 6.42 1.42
CA PRO A 52 2.84 5.74 0.13
C PRO A 52 1.37 5.51 -0.25
N ALA A 53 0.56 4.96 0.67
CA ALA A 53 -0.86 4.75 0.43
C ALA A 53 -1.67 6.07 0.35
N GLN A 54 -1.18 7.14 0.99
CA GLN A 54 -1.79 8.47 0.88
C GLN A 54 -1.55 9.08 -0.50
N ILE A 55 -0.34 8.95 -1.05
CA ILE A 55 0.07 9.53 -2.35
C ILE A 55 -0.61 8.81 -3.52
N LEU A 56 -0.77 7.48 -3.48
CA LEU A 56 -1.41 6.74 -4.57
C LEU A 56 -2.83 7.30 -4.84
N PRO A 57 -3.12 7.82 -6.06
CA PRO A 57 -4.37 8.52 -6.36
C PRO A 57 -5.51 7.52 -6.66
N VAL A 58 -5.87 6.71 -5.65
CA VAL A 58 -6.98 5.75 -5.72
C VAL A 58 -8.32 6.49 -5.74
N ALA A 59 -9.21 6.10 -6.65
CA ALA A 59 -10.58 6.56 -6.77
C ALA A 59 -11.57 5.39 -6.54
N GLU A 60 -12.83 5.74 -6.33
CA GLU A 60 -13.91 4.74 -6.29
C GLU A 60 -13.96 3.95 -7.59
N ASN A 61 -14.25 2.66 -7.50
CA ASN A 61 -14.30 1.69 -8.59
C ASN A 61 -12.95 1.32 -9.23
N ASP A 62 -11.81 1.81 -8.73
CA ASP A 62 -10.50 1.36 -9.19
C ASP A 62 -10.27 -0.12 -8.84
N THR A 63 -9.48 -0.79 -9.67
CA THR A 63 -8.87 -2.09 -9.35
C THR A 63 -7.45 -1.81 -8.87
N VAL A 64 -7.18 -2.11 -7.60
CA VAL A 64 -5.93 -1.76 -6.91
C VAL A 64 -5.14 -3.01 -6.54
N LEU A 65 -3.83 -2.99 -6.72
CA LEU A 65 -2.91 -4.02 -6.22
C LEU A 65 -1.97 -3.42 -5.17
N ASP A 66 -1.89 -4.05 -4.01
CA ASP A 66 -0.82 -3.87 -3.02
C ASP A 66 0.11 -5.08 -3.11
N THR A 67 1.34 -4.89 -3.59
CA THR A 67 2.22 -5.99 -4.00
C THR A 67 2.93 -6.69 -2.85
N CYS A 68 3.18 -5.98 -1.74
CA CYS A 68 3.91 -6.44 -0.56
C CYS A 68 3.14 -6.02 0.71
N ALA A 69 1.88 -6.48 0.78
CA ALA A 69 0.83 -5.90 1.59
C ALA A 69 0.97 -6.12 3.11
N ALA A 70 1.60 -7.24 3.51
CA ALA A 70 1.63 -7.60 4.92
C ALA A 70 2.46 -6.62 5.78
N PRO A 71 1.95 -6.22 6.94
CA PRO A 71 0.81 -6.74 7.69
C PRO A 71 -0.56 -6.11 7.38
N GLY A 72 -0.70 -5.17 6.40
CA GLY A 72 -1.98 -4.66 5.94
C GLY A 72 -2.27 -3.19 6.22
N GLY A 73 -1.35 -2.44 6.84
CA GLY A 73 -1.59 -1.03 7.17
C GLY A 73 -1.76 -0.13 5.94
N LYS A 74 -1.07 -0.42 4.84
CA LYS A 74 -1.25 0.29 3.57
C LYS A 74 -2.51 -0.20 2.85
N SER A 75 -2.74 -1.52 2.82
CA SER A 75 -3.94 -2.13 2.24
C SER A 75 -5.24 -1.59 2.86
N THR A 76 -5.33 -1.47 4.20
CA THR A 76 -6.52 -0.90 4.87
C THR A 76 -6.76 0.55 4.48
N LYS A 77 -5.69 1.35 4.29
CA LYS A 77 -5.80 2.72 3.79
C LYS A 77 -6.30 2.76 2.33
N LEU A 78 -5.81 1.85 1.47
CA LEU A 78 -6.28 1.74 0.08
C LEU A 78 -7.74 1.32 0.02
N ALA A 79 -8.17 0.36 0.85
CA ALA A 79 -9.57 -0.04 0.98
C ALA A 79 -10.48 1.13 1.39
N THR A 80 -10.02 1.97 2.34
CA THR A 80 -10.76 3.19 2.74
C THR A 80 -10.94 4.16 1.57
N LYS A 81 -9.92 4.33 0.71
CA LYS A 81 -10.04 5.18 -0.48
C LYS A 81 -11.00 4.63 -1.53
N LEU A 82 -11.11 3.31 -1.64
CA LEU A 82 -12.07 2.64 -2.52
C LEU A 82 -13.53 2.77 -2.04
N ASN A 83 -13.75 3.10 -0.76
CA ASN A 83 -15.07 3.36 -0.19
C ASN A 83 -16.10 2.25 -0.51
N HIS A 84 -15.75 0.99 -0.22
CA HIS A 84 -16.56 -0.20 -0.51
C HIS A 84 -16.89 -0.43 -2.01
N THR A 85 -16.15 0.21 -2.90
CA THR A 85 -16.28 0.03 -4.36
C THR A 85 -15.00 -0.57 -4.95
N GLY A 86 -15.03 -0.93 -6.25
CA GLY A 86 -13.85 -1.47 -6.92
C GLY A 86 -13.35 -2.77 -6.31
N LEU A 87 -12.05 -3.03 -6.46
CA LEU A 87 -11.41 -4.25 -5.95
C LEU A 87 -9.99 -3.95 -5.46
N LEU A 88 -9.66 -4.40 -4.27
CA LEU A 88 -8.30 -4.41 -3.74
C LEU A 88 -7.75 -5.84 -3.75
N ILE A 89 -6.63 -6.07 -4.45
CA ILE A 89 -5.84 -7.28 -4.29
C ILE A 89 -4.64 -6.96 -3.42
N SER A 90 -4.55 -7.62 -2.27
CA SER A 90 -3.45 -7.48 -1.30
C SER A 90 -2.59 -8.74 -1.36
N ASN A 91 -1.41 -8.63 -1.96
CA ASN A 91 -0.48 -9.74 -2.14
C ASN A 91 0.70 -9.66 -1.17
N ASP A 92 1.16 -10.79 -0.70
CA ASP A 92 2.48 -10.93 -0.06
C ASP A 92 3.06 -12.30 -0.40
N ILE A 93 4.33 -12.35 -0.80
CA ILE A 93 4.99 -13.60 -1.19
C ILE A 93 5.03 -14.62 -0.03
N SER A 94 4.96 -14.16 1.22
CA SER A 94 5.00 -14.99 2.41
C SER A 94 3.59 -15.34 2.90
N SER A 95 3.18 -16.59 2.73
CA SER A 95 1.90 -17.09 3.22
C SER A 95 1.72 -16.97 4.73
N SER A 96 2.81 -17.04 5.49
CA SER A 96 2.76 -16.82 6.96
C SER A 96 2.47 -15.36 7.30
N ARG A 97 3.00 -14.41 6.54
CA ARG A 97 2.68 -12.97 6.71
C ARG A 97 1.26 -12.65 6.27
N CYS A 98 0.72 -13.37 5.29
CA CYS A 98 -0.67 -13.21 4.84
C CYS A 98 -1.69 -13.51 5.94
N GLN A 99 -1.37 -14.33 6.95
CA GLN A 99 -2.28 -14.54 8.08
C GLN A 99 -2.48 -13.26 8.92
N GLY A 100 -1.42 -12.48 9.12
CA GLY A 100 -1.52 -11.17 9.77
C GLY A 100 -2.28 -10.15 8.92
N LEU A 101 -2.06 -10.19 7.62
CA LEU A 101 -2.78 -9.37 6.64
C LEU A 101 -4.28 -9.69 6.65
N LEU A 102 -4.67 -10.98 6.58
CA LEU A 102 -6.06 -11.41 6.65
C LEU A 102 -6.76 -10.91 7.91
N LYS A 103 -6.13 -11.11 9.07
CA LYS A 103 -6.66 -10.62 10.33
C LYS A 103 -6.96 -9.12 10.32
N ASN A 104 -6.08 -8.32 9.71
CA ASN A 104 -6.28 -6.87 9.64
C ASN A 104 -7.37 -6.50 8.62
N ILE A 105 -7.40 -7.13 7.45
CA ILE A 105 -8.45 -6.92 6.44
C ILE A 105 -9.83 -7.23 7.01
N GLU A 106 -9.98 -8.35 7.74
CA GLU A 106 -11.22 -8.74 8.41
C GLU A 106 -11.58 -7.77 9.55
N LEU A 107 -10.60 -7.40 10.40
CA LEU A 107 -10.81 -6.48 11.53
C LEU A 107 -11.31 -5.11 11.06
N PHE A 108 -10.82 -4.63 9.93
CA PHE A 108 -11.22 -3.34 9.34
C PHE A 108 -12.44 -3.43 8.43
N GLY A 109 -13.04 -4.62 8.27
CA GLY A 109 -14.24 -4.83 7.47
C GLY A 109 -14.05 -4.45 5.99
N CYS A 110 -12.88 -4.75 5.42
CA CYS A 110 -12.60 -4.49 4.02
C CYS A 110 -13.29 -5.57 3.16
N ASP A 111 -14.51 -5.34 2.76
CA ASP A 111 -15.39 -6.28 2.06
C ASP A 111 -15.06 -6.44 0.57
N ASN A 112 -14.29 -5.52 0.00
CA ASN A 112 -13.84 -5.52 -1.39
C ASN A 112 -12.35 -5.88 -1.56
N ALA A 113 -11.76 -6.58 -0.57
CA ALA A 113 -10.35 -6.95 -0.59
C ALA A 113 -10.16 -8.48 -0.73
N TRP A 114 -9.27 -8.88 -1.63
CA TRP A 114 -8.81 -10.25 -1.79
C TRP A 114 -7.34 -10.37 -1.40
N ILE A 115 -7.00 -11.45 -0.72
CA ILE A 115 -5.62 -11.72 -0.31
C ILE A 115 -5.05 -12.82 -1.20
N THR A 116 -3.86 -12.59 -1.72
CA THR A 116 -3.08 -13.57 -2.48
C THR A 116 -1.72 -13.77 -1.83
N SER A 117 -1.13 -14.94 -2.04
CA SER A 117 0.24 -15.22 -1.63
C SER A 117 0.99 -15.79 -2.83
N GLU A 118 1.51 -14.89 -3.68
CA GLU A 118 2.10 -15.28 -4.96
C GLU A 118 3.31 -14.41 -5.30
N ASP A 119 4.22 -14.97 -6.10
CA ASP A 119 5.29 -14.22 -6.72
C ASP A 119 4.73 -13.32 -7.84
N LEU A 120 5.13 -12.05 -7.87
CA LEU A 120 4.63 -11.08 -8.85
C LEU A 120 4.98 -11.46 -10.30
N THR A 121 6.11 -12.13 -10.51
CA THR A 121 6.50 -12.64 -11.84
C THR A 121 5.58 -13.76 -12.35
N ASN A 122 4.85 -14.42 -11.44
CA ASN A 122 3.77 -15.33 -11.82
C ASN A 122 2.47 -14.57 -12.05
N MET A 123 2.15 -13.59 -11.17
CA MET A 123 0.92 -12.80 -11.29
C MET A 123 0.85 -12.03 -12.61
N GLU A 124 1.95 -11.44 -13.08
CA GLU A 124 1.97 -10.66 -14.33
C GLU A 124 1.50 -11.44 -15.56
N LYS A 125 1.65 -12.76 -15.55
CA LYS A 125 1.20 -13.64 -16.65
C LYS A 125 -0.33 -13.72 -16.76
N TYR A 126 -1.03 -13.52 -15.63
CA TYR A 126 -2.48 -13.66 -15.53
C TYR A 126 -3.20 -12.31 -15.47
N TYR A 127 -2.51 -11.25 -15.10
CA TYR A 127 -3.08 -9.93 -14.86
C TYR A 127 -2.46 -8.80 -15.72
N PRO A 128 -2.16 -9.02 -17.03
CA PRO A 128 -1.60 -7.94 -17.85
C PRO A 128 -2.60 -6.78 -17.93
N GLU A 129 -2.12 -5.55 -17.77
CA GLU A 129 -2.90 -4.31 -17.85
C GLU A 129 -4.25 -4.37 -17.10
N THR A 130 -4.21 -4.89 -15.88
CA THR A 130 -5.43 -5.19 -15.10
C THR A 130 -5.72 -4.13 -14.04
N PHE A 131 -4.69 -3.53 -13.45
CA PHE A 131 -4.83 -2.64 -12.30
C PHE A 131 -4.80 -1.17 -12.71
N ASP A 132 -5.71 -0.39 -12.13
CA ASP A 132 -5.72 1.07 -12.29
C ASP A 132 -4.64 1.71 -11.42
N LYS A 133 -4.41 1.15 -10.23
CA LYS A 133 -3.44 1.64 -9.25
C LYS A 133 -2.65 0.48 -8.65
N ILE A 134 -1.34 0.66 -8.48
CA ILE A 134 -0.48 -0.34 -7.84
C ILE A 134 0.36 0.33 -6.76
N LEU A 135 0.41 -0.26 -5.59
CA LEU A 135 1.34 0.08 -4.52
C LEU A 135 2.45 -0.97 -4.47
N VAL A 136 3.68 -0.51 -4.57
CA VAL A 136 4.90 -1.31 -4.44
C VAL A 136 5.67 -0.81 -3.21
N ASP A 137 5.32 -1.34 -2.03
CA ASP A 137 6.11 -1.12 -0.81
C ASP A 137 7.17 -2.21 -0.74
N ALA A 138 8.28 -2.00 -1.44
CA ALA A 138 9.23 -3.04 -1.79
C ALA A 138 10.02 -3.59 -0.58
N PRO A 139 10.35 -4.88 -0.58
CA PRO A 139 11.33 -5.41 0.38
C PRO A 139 12.66 -4.67 0.18
N CYS A 140 13.28 -4.26 1.29
CA CYS A 140 14.45 -3.41 1.28
C CYS A 140 15.37 -3.71 2.48
N SER A 141 16.53 -3.07 2.51
CA SER A 141 17.51 -3.19 3.59
C SER A 141 17.00 -2.69 4.96
N GLY A 142 15.97 -1.83 4.97
CA GLY A 142 15.24 -1.46 6.18
C GLY A 142 15.97 -0.48 7.11
N GLU A 143 16.87 0.35 6.59
CA GLU A 143 17.67 1.32 7.38
C GLU A 143 16.80 2.23 8.26
N GLY A 144 15.64 2.67 7.74
CA GLY A 144 14.68 3.47 8.48
C GLY A 144 14.05 2.74 9.66
N MET A 145 14.19 1.42 9.76
CA MET A 145 13.61 0.62 10.84
C MET A 145 14.61 0.25 11.95
N PHE A 146 15.89 0.59 11.84
CA PHE A 146 16.93 0.18 12.79
C PHE A 146 16.67 0.61 14.24
N ARG A 147 15.99 1.74 14.45
CA ARG A 147 15.59 2.17 15.81
C ARG A 147 14.54 1.26 16.44
N LYS A 148 13.64 0.69 15.64
CA LYS A 148 12.56 -0.18 16.11
C LYS A 148 12.96 -1.63 16.13
N GLU A 149 13.75 -2.04 15.16
CA GLU A 149 14.15 -3.43 14.91
C GLU A 149 15.68 -3.51 14.74
N PRO A 150 16.46 -3.40 15.84
CA PRO A 150 17.92 -3.39 15.77
C PRO A 150 18.53 -4.65 15.14
N ASP A 151 17.82 -5.78 15.15
CA ASP A 151 18.28 -7.01 14.52
C ASP A 151 18.38 -6.91 12.99
N LEU A 152 17.69 -5.95 12.36
CA LEU A 152 17.84 -5.67 10.93
C LEU A 152 19.26 -5.22 10.56
N ILE A 153 20.00 -4.60 11.49
CA ILE A 153 21.40 -4.19 11.29
C ILE A 153 22.28 -5.40 10.93
N LYS A 154 22.05 -6.56 11.56
CA LYS A 154 22.80 -7.77 11.23
C LYS A 154 22.55 -8.21 9.80
N SER A 155 21.28 -8.26 9.40
CA SER A 155 20.90 -8.60 8.03
C SER A 155 21.44 -7.59 7.01
N TRP A 156 21.47 -6.31 7.37
CA TRP A 156 22.04 -5.24 6.54
C TRP A 156 23.56 -5.38 6.35
N ILE A 157 24.30 -5.77 7.38
CA ILE A 157 25.74 -6.03 7.29
C ILE A 157 26.04 -7.29 6.44
N GLU A 158 25.19 -8.33 6.57
CA GLU A 158 25.36 -9.59 5.84
C GLU A 158 24.98 -9.49 4.35
N LYS A 159 24.00 -8.66 4.04
CA LYS A 159 23.52 -8.40 2.68
C LYS A 159 24.11 -7.08 2.22
N ASP A 160 24.99 -7.14 1.25
CA ASP A 160 25.54 -5.93 0.65
C ASP A 160 24.44 -5.12 -0.09
N ASP A 161 24.78 -3.94 -0.55
CA ASP A 161 23.90 -3.00 -1.25
C ASP A 161 23.46 -3.49 -2.64
N THR A 162 23.94 -4.65 -3.10
CA THR A 162 23.54 -5.27 -4.38
C THR A 162 22.42 -6.30 -4.23
N PHE A 163 22.07 -6.70 -3.00
CA PHE A 163 21.11 -7.78 -2.76
C PHE A 163 19.66 -7.39 -3.13
N TYR A 164 19.18 -6.24 -2.66
CA TYR A 164 17.79 -5.84 -2.84
C TYR A 164 17.47 -5.22 -4.20
N PRO A 165 18.34 -4.41 -4.84
CA PRO A 165 18.01 -3.72 -6.08
C PRO A 165 17.52 -4.63 -7.23
N PRO A 166 18.09 -5.82 -7.49
CA PRO A 166 17.55 -6.73 -8.51
C PRO A 166 16.14 -7.22 -8.20
N ILE A 167 15.84 -7.51 -6.92
CA ILE A 167 14.49 -7.94 -6.46
C ILE A 167 13.50 -6.82 -6.68
N GLN A 168 13.83 -5.61 -6.28
CA GLN A 168 12.99 -4.42 -6.39
C GLN A 168 12.71 -4.06 -7.85
N LYS A 169 13.71 -4.14 -8.73
CA LYS A 169 13.54 -3.93 -10.17
C LYS A 169 12.59 -4.96 -10.78
N ASN A 170 12.72 -6.23 -10.41
CA ASN A 170 11.81 -7.28 -10.89
C ASN A 170 10.36 -7.05 -10.43
N ILE A 171 10.16 -6.71 -9.16
CA ILE A 171 8.85 -6.38 -8.61
C ILE A 171 8.23 -5.18 -9.36
N LEU A 172 9.00 -4.11 -9.54
CA LEU A 172 8.49 -2.90 -10.18
C LEU A 172 8.20 -3.12 -11.67
N ASN A 173 9.04 -3.88 -12.40
CA ASN A 173 8.78 -4.25 -13.79
C ASN A 173 7.52 -5.11 -13.93
N ALA A 174 7.32 -6.10 -13.06
CA ALA A 174 6.09 -6.88 -13.04
C ALA A 174 4.86 -5.99 -12.76
N ALA A 175 4.99 -5.02 -11.84
CA ALA A 175 3.94 -4.05 -11.57
C ALA A 175 3.61 -3.20 -12.82
N VAL A 176 4.61 -2.73 -13.57
CA VAL A 176 4.40 -1.97 -14.82
C VAL A 176 3.67 -2.80 -15.88
N SER A 177 3.99 -4.11 -16.00
CA SER A 177 3.31 -5.03 -16.91
C SER A 177 1.83 -5.22 -16.56
N MET A 178 1.49 -5.17 -15.26
CA MET A 178 0.14 -5.33 -14.76
C MET A 178 -0.66 -4.02 -14.71
N LEU A 179 0.00 -2.86 -14.87
CA LEU A 179 -0.62 -1.55 -14.83
C LEU A 179 -1.34 -1.24 -16.15
N LYS A 180 -2.59 -0.80 -16.07
CA LYS A 180 -3.35 -0.29 -17.22
C LYS A 180 -2.68 0.96 -17.81
N PRO A 181 -2.87 1.24 -19.11
CA PRO A 181 -2.64 2.58 -19.66
C PRO A 181 -3.41 3.63 -18.87
N GLY A 182 -2.78 4.76 -18.53
CA GLY A 182 -3.34 5.81 -17.67
C GLY A 182 -3.34 5.48 -16.17
N GLY A 183 -2.82 4.32 -15.79
CA GLY A 183 -2.70 3.91 -14.39
C GLY A 183 -1.53 4.58 -13.66
N SER A 184 -1.45 4.35 -12.36
CA SER A 184 -0.38 4.92 -11.52
C SER A 184 0.21 3.88 -10.57
N ILE A 185 1.52 3.97 -10.33
CA ILE A 185 2.26 3.18 -9.35
C ILE A 185 2.86 4.11 -8.31
N VAL A 186 2.74 3.76 -7.04
CA VAL A 186 3.62 4.28 -6.00
C VAL A 186 4.65 3.22 -5.65
N TYR A 187 5.91 3.56 -5.77
CA TYR A 187 7.03 2.78 -5.26
C TYR A 187 7.51 3.38 -3.94
N SER A 188 7.74 2.55 -2.95
CA SER A 188 8.26 2.98 -1.65
C SER A 188 9.19 1.95 -1.01
N THR A 189 10.10 2.45 -0.17
CA THR A 189 10.97 1.65 0.69
C THR A 189 11.14 2.34 2.04
N CYS A 190 11.53 1.59 3.05
CA CYS A 190 11.97 2.13 4.34
C CYS A 190 13.51 2.17 4.46
N THR A 191 14.23 2.40 3.36
CA THR A 191 15.69 2.55 3.36
C THR A 191 16.13 3.91 2.82
N PHE A 192 17.37 4.31 3.09
CA PHE A 192 18.00 5.54 2.59
C PHE A 192 18.99 5.28 1.45
N SER A 193 19.21 4.02 1.07
CA SER A 193 20.09 3.64 -0.03
C SER A 193 19.64 4.24 -1.36
N ILE A 194 20.56 4.88 -2.09
CA ILE A 194 20.30 5.37 -3.45
C ILE A 194 20.12 4.19 -4.41
N HIS A 195 20.86 3.09 -4.18
CA HIS A 195 20.82 1.89 -5.01
C HIS A 195 19.45 1.18 -4.98
N GLU A 196 18.74 1.28 -3.84
CA GLU A 196 17.42 0.70 -3.65
C GLU A 196 16.27 1.67 -3.99
N ASN A 197 16.55 2.93 -4.16
CA ASN A 197 15.60 4.02 -4.36
C ASN A 197 15.71 4.60 -5.77
N GLU A 198 16.43 5.68 -5.94
CA GLU A 198 16.49 6.42 -7.20
C GLU A 198 17.06 5.59 -8.35
N GLU A 199 18.06 4.74 -8.11
CA GLU A 199 18.63 3.90 -9.17
C GLU A 199 17.67 2.78 -9.63
N VAL A 200 16.80 2.29 -8.73
CA VAL A 200 15.72 1.37 -9.12
C VAL A 200 14.72 2.08 -10.01
N ILE A 201 14.27 3.27 -9.61
CA ILE A 201 13.33 4.08 -10.40
C ILE A 201 13.93 4.41 -11.77
N GLN A 202 15.16 4.90 -11.83
CA GLN A 202 15.82 5.25 -13.09
C GLN A 202 15.94 4.05 -14.02
N ALA A 203 16.36 2.89 -13.48
CA ALA A 203 16.51 1.69 -14.27
C ALA A 203 15.19 1.18 -14.89
N VAL A 204 14.05 1.39 -14.21
CA VAL A 204 12.73 1.01 -14.73
C VAL A 204 12.22 2.06 -15.74
N LEU A 205 12.43 3.35 -15.50
CA LEU A 205 12.11 4.40 -16.47
C LEU A 205 12.89 4.24 -17.78
N ASP A 206 14.15 3.82 -17.71
CA ASP A 206 14.98 3.57 -18.90
C ASP A 206 14.47 2.39 -19.75
N GLN A 207 13.72 1.46 -19.15
CA GLN A 207 13.15 0.28 -19.83
C GLN A 207 11.74 0.54 -20.38
N HIS A 208 10.99 1.49 -19.82
CA HIS A 208 9.59 1.75 -20.13
C HIS A 208 9.39 3.22 -20.56
N SER A 209 9.45 3.47 -21.86
CA SER A 209 9.31 4.83 -22.43
C SER A 209 7.92 5.44 -22.25
N ASP A 210 6.92 4.63 -21.91
CA ASP A 210 5.54 5.00 -21.62
C ASP A 210 5.28 5.24 -20.12
N LEU A 211 6.33 5.16 -19.27
CA LEU A 211 6.24 5.39 -17.83
C LEU A 211 6.93 6.71 -17.48
N HIS A 212 6.28 7.54 -16.69
CA HIS A 212 6.76 8.86 -16.30
C HIS A 212 6.76 9.03 -14.80
N LEU A 213 7.80 9.68 -14.29
CA LEU A 213 7.87 10.07 -12.88
C LEU A 213 7.05 11.35 -12.66
N MET A 214 6.15 11.29 -11.70
CA MET A 214 5.24 12.38 -11.35
C MET A 214 5.70 13.11 -10.10
N PRO A 215 5.62 14.45 -10.06
CA PRO A 215 6.02 15.22 -8.90
C PRO A 215 5.08 14.96 -7.72
N ILE A 216 5.66 14.67 -6.56
CA ILE A 216 4.95 14.60 -5.28
C ILE A 216 5.06 15.95 -4.58
N GLU A 217 3.91 16.53 -4.19
CA GLU A 217 3.88 17.76 -3.39
C GLU A 217 4.56 17.53 -2.04
N LYS A 218 5.52 18.39 -1.72
CA LYS A 218 6.31 18.28 -0.50
C LYS A 218 5.78 19.21 0.57
N VAL A 219 5.51 18.65 1.74
CA VAL A 219 5.17 19.41 2.95
C VAL A 219 6.39 19.56 3.85
N GLU A 220 6.25 20.33 4.92
CA GLU A 220 7.34 20.60 5.88
C GLU A 220 7.97 19.28 6.39
N GLY A 221 9.29 19.22 6.40
CA GLY A 221 10.10 18.05 6.79
C GLY A 221 10.44 17.10 5.66
N MET A 222 9.72 17.12 4.56
CA MET A 222 10.03 16.30 3.37
C MET A 222 11.24 16.85 2.61
N LYS A 223 12.00 15.95 2.00
CA LYS A 223 13.12 16.30 1.13
C LYS A 223 12.91 15.69 -0.26
N PRO A 224 13.44 16.32 -1.32
CA PRO A 224 13.46 15.69 -2.63
C PRO A 224 14.33 14.44 -2.63
N GLY A 225 14.12 13.58 -3.63
CA GLY A 225 15.06 12.51 -3.96
C GLY A 225 16.41 13.05 -4.41
N ILE A 226 17.44 12.23 -4.35
CA ILE A 226 18.79 12.59 -4.76
C ILE A 226 18.86 12.58 -6.29
N ASN A 227 19.11 13.74 -6.90
CA ASN A 227 19.07 13.96 -8.35
C ASN A 227 17.72 13.59 -9.00
N MET A 228 16.62 13.55 -8.21
CA MET A 228 15.28 13.15 -8.64
C MET A 228 14.25 13.93 -7.82
N GLU A 229 14.05 15.21 -8.21
CA GLU A 229 13.26 16.16 -7.41
C GLU A 229 11.79 15.79 -7.25
N GLU A 230 11.24 14.99 -8.15
CA GLU A 230 9.86 14.50 -8.13
C GLU A 230 9.60 13.58 -6.93
N CYS A 231 10.60 12.81 -6.52
CA CYS A 231 10.52 11.88 -5.40
C CYS A 231 10.54 12.58 -4.05
N VAL A 232 10.15 11.84 -3.02
CA VAL A 232 10.18 12.29 -1.62
C VAL A 232 11.03 11.36 -0.77
N ARG A 233 11.88 11.97 0.06
CA ARG A 233 12.61 11.33 1.15
C ARG A 233 12.16 11.89 2.50
N LEU A 234 11.80 11.00 3.39
CA LEU A 234 11.49 11.29 4.79
C LEU A 234 12.65 10.83 5.66
N TYR A 235 13.25 11.75 6.40
CA TYR A 235 14.38 11.46 7.28
C TYR A 235 14.00 11.61 8.75
N PRO A 236 14.38 10.68 9.65
CA PRO A 236 13.96 10.69 11.07
C PRO A 236 14.40 11.92 11.85
N HIS A 237 15.44 12.63 11.39
CA HIS A 237 15.91 13.89 12.01
C HIS A 237 15.14 15.13 11.51
N LYS A 238 14.24 14.99 10.56
CA LYS A 238 13.42 16.06 9.98
C LYS A 238 11.93 15.88 10.25
N ILE A 239 11.50 14.66 10.51
CA ILE A 239 10.09 14.32 10.72
C ILE A 239 9.91 13.50 12.00
N LYS A 240 8.67 13.43 12.50
CA LYS A 240 8.30 12.49 13.54
C LYS A 240 7.96 11.13 12.90
N GLY A 241 8.98 10.36 12.52
CA GLY A 241 8.86 9.06 11.88
C GLY A 241 10.21 8.37 11.73
N GLU A 242 10.20 7.13 11.22
CA GLU A 242 11.42 6.34 11.06
C GLU A 242 12.13 6.60 9.74
N GLY A 243 11.39 6.97 8.71
CA GLY A 243 11.91 7.33 7.40
C GLY A 243 11.38 6.45 6.26
N HIS A 244 11.24 7.08 5.10
CA HIS A 244 10.74 6.43 3.88
C HIS A 244 11.25 7.14 2.63
N PHE A 245 11.33 6.39 1.53
CA PHE A 245 11.42 6.92 0.19
C PHE A 245 10.11 6.65 -0.55
N VAL A 246 9.63 7.62 -1.34
CA VAL A 246 8.41 7.47 -2.13
C VAL A 246 8.59 8.10 -3.51
N ALA A 247 8.22 7.35 -4.55
CA ALA A 247 8.12 7.80 -5.93
C ALA A 247 6.73 7.50 -6.48
N LEU A 248 6.15 8.43 -7.24
CA LEU A 248 4.88 8.28 -7.95
C LEU A 248 5.17 8.19 -9.45
N LEU A 249 4.70 7.13 -10.08
CA LEU A 249 4.85 6.85 -11.49
C LEU A 249 3.48 6.83 -12.18
N SER A 250 3.41 7.27 -13.43
CA SER A 250 2.20 7.21 -14.26
C SER A 250 2.52 6.61 -15.61
N LYS A 251 1.65 5.73 -16.12
CA LYS A 251 1.76 5.12 -17.44
C LYS A 251 0.92 5.92 -18.44
N ASP A 252 1.45 6.16 -19.62
CA ASP A 252 0.74 6.85 -20.69
C ASP A 252 -0.52 6.10 -21.14
N GLY A 253 -1.47 6.86 -21.71
CA GLY A 253 -2.68 6.32 -22.30
C GLY A 253 -3.94 6.58 -21.47
N GLU A 254 -5.03 6.02 -21.93
CA GLU A 254 -6.34 6.09 -21.26
C GLU A 254 -6.82 4.68 -20.94
N SER A 255 -7.25 4.47 -19.71
CA SER A 255 -7.89 3.24 -19.29
C SER A 255 -9.24 3.08 -20.00
N LYS A 256 -9.36 2.11 -20.88
CA LYS A 256 -10.66 1.71 -21.41
C LYS A 256 -11.31 0.75 -20.42
N HIS A 257 -12.21 1.24 -19.58
CA HIS A 257 -13.03 0.38 -18.74
C HIS A 257 -13.80 -0.61 -19.63
N LYS A 258 -13.29 -1.82 -19.77
CA LYS A 258 -14.09 -2.92 -20.33
C LYS A 258 -15.16 -3.23 -19.29
N LYS A 259 -16.44 -2.98 -19.63
CA LYS A 259 -17.55 -3.51 -18.84
C LYS A 259 -17.40 -5.04 -18.83
N ILE A 260 -16.95 -5.59 -17.72
CA ILE A 260 -16.98 -7.03 -17.51
C ILE A 260 -18.46 -7.39 -17.41
N LYS A 261 -18.99 -8.15 -18.38
CA LYS A 261 -20.27 -8.81 -18.21
C LYS A 261 -20.02 -9.91 -17.16
N LEU A 262 -20.47 -9.63 -15.95
CA LEU A 262 -20.58 -10.70 -14.96
C LEU A 262 -21.63 -11.67 -15.50
N GLU A 263 -21.24 -12.91 -15.76
CA GLU A 263 -22.20 -13.97 -15.95
C GLU A 263 -22.97 -14.13 -14.64
N PRO A 264 -24.31 -14.32 -14.71
CA PRO A 264 -25.07 -14.55 -13.49
C PRO A 264 -24.43 -15.73 -12.76
N SER A 265 -24.05 -15.53 -11.51
CA SER A 265 -23.56 -16.63 -10.67
C SER A 265 -24.62 -17.74 -10.66
N ASP A 266 -24.18 -18.98 -10.73
CA ASP A 266 -25.02 -20.15 -10.55
C ASP A 266 -25.91 -19.98 -9.31
N THR A 267 -27.09 -20.58 -9.36
CA THR A 267 -28.13 -20.49 -8.33
C THR A 267 -27.54 -20.56 -6.93
N ILE A 268 -27.73 -19.49 -6.17
CA ILE A 268 -27.39 -19.43 -4.75
C ILE A 268 -28.12 -20.60 -4.06
N ASP A 269 -27.36 -21.46 -3.38
CA ASP A 269 -27.87 -22.63 -2.68
C ASP A 269 -28.99 -22.23 -1.71
N ASP A 270 -30.06 -22.99 -1.61
CA ASP A 270 -31.23 -22.66 -0.79
C ASP A 270 -30.86 -22.33 0.67
N CYS A 271 -29.85 -23.02 1.24
CA CYS A 271 -29.37 -22.76 2.58
C CYS A 271 -28.75 -21.34 2.73
N VAL A 272 -28.09 -20.83 1.70
CA VAL A 272 -27.54 -19.45 1.67
C VAL A 272 -28.67 -18.44 1.53
N THR A 273 -29.68 -18.73 0.71
CA THR A 273 -30.85 -17.88 0.55
C THR A 273 -31.63 -17.77 1.88
N ASP A 274 -31.78 -18.85 2.62
CA ASP A 274 -32.44 -18.85 3.92
C ASP A 274 -31.62 -18.10 4.98
N PHE A 275 -30.29 -18.26 4.97
CA PHE A 275 -29.40 -17.48 5.85
C PHE A 275 -29.51 -15.98 5.55
N LEU A 276 -29.49 -15.56 4.29
CA LEU A 276 -29.61 -14.16 3.88
C LEU A 276 -30.95 -13.55 4.30
N ARG A 277 -32.05 -14.31 4.28
CA ARG A 277 -33.35 -13.88 4.81
C ARG A 277 -33.30 -13.65 6.32
N LEU A 278 -32.61 -14.51 7.08
CA LEU A 278 -32.46 -14.39 8.53
C LEU A 278 -31.67 -13.16 8.94
N VAL A 279 -30.59 -12.83 8.23
CA VAL A 279 -29.72 -11.68 8.56
C VAL A 279 -30.14 -10.37 7.89
N LYS A 280 -31.24 -10.37 7.11
CA LYS A 280 -31.79 -9.17 6.42
C LYS A 280 -30.74 -8.44 5.55
N LEU A 281 -29.78 -9.15 5.01
CA LEU A 281 -28.84 -8.57 4.05
C LEU A 281 -29.55 -8.28 2.73
N ASN A 282 -29.34 -7.11 2.16
CA ASN A 282 -29.89 -6.74 0.87
C ASN A 282 -29.23 -7.56 -0.25
N LYS A 283 -30.01 -7.95 -1.26
CA LYS A 283 -29.57 -8.77 -2.40
C LYS A 283 -28.43 -8.19 -3.27
N GLY A 284 -27.85 -7.08 -2.90
CA GLY A 284 -26.73 -6.43 -3.58
C GLY A 284 -25.40 -6.47 -2.84
N THR A 285 -25.31 -7.23 -1.74
CA THR A 285 -24.15 -7.26 -0.85
C THR A 285 -23.33 -8.56 -0.99
N ILE A 286 -23.59 -9.37 -2.03
CA ILE A 286 -22.84 -10.61 -2.34
C ILE A 286 -22.42 -10.58 -3.81
#